data_90504db954652393486455e9a984c9e2
#
_entry.id   90504db954652393486455e9a984c9e2
#
_cell.length_a   1.000
_cell.length_b   1.000
_cell.length_c   1.000
_cell.angle_alpha   90.00
_cell.angle_beta   90.00
_cell.angle_gamma   90.00
#
_symmetry.space_group_name_H-M   'P 1'
#
loop_
_entity.id
_entity.type
_entity.pdbx_description
1 polymer ?
#
loop_
_entity_poly.entity_id
_entity_poly.type
_entity_poly.pdbx_seq_one_letter_code
_entity_poly.pdbx_strand_id
1 'polypeptide(L)'
;HITKDGVTVAKEVELSDPFQNTGAQLVKSVASKTGDDAGDGTTTATVLAQSIVGVGLKNVTAGANPMDLKRGIDKAVAKVVESIKAQAETVGDNYDKIEQVATISANNDPVIGKLIADAMRKVSKDGVITIEEAKGTDTTIGVVEGMQFDRGYLSAYFVTDTEKMECVMEHPYILIYDKKISNLKDFLPILEPAVQSGRPLLVIAEDVDSEALTTLVVNRLRGQLKICAVKAPGFGDRRKA
;
A
#
# COMPACT_ATOMS: atom_id res chain seq x y z
N HIS A 1 19.31 12.83 -7.84
CA HIS A 1 18.17 13.06 -6.95
C HIS A 1 18.64 13.72 -5.66
N ILE A 2 17.92 14.70 -5.16
CA ILE A 2 18.10 15.27 -3.83
C ILE A 2 16.96 14.74 -2.97
N THR A 3 17.28 13.93 -1.96
CA THR A 3 16.27 13.34 -1.08
C THR A 3 16.77 13.33 0.36
N LYS A 4 15.84 13.36 1.31
CA LYS A 4 16.10 13.16 2.74
C LYS A 4 15.53 11.83 3.24
N ASP A 5 14.91 11.05 2.37
CA ASP A 5 14.39 9.73 2.70
C ASP A 5 15.51 8.70 2.88
N GLY A 6 15.57 8.12 4.08
CA GLY A 6 16.63 7.21 4.47
C GLY A 6 16.65 5.91 3.65
N VAL A 7 15.51 5.39 3.23
CA VAL A 7 15.47 4.17 2.42
C VAL A 7 15.99 4.42 1.00
N THR A 8 15.67 5.57 0.42
CA THR A 8 16.15 5.96 -0.91
C THR A 8 17.67 6.15 -0.86
N VAL A 9 18.18 6.85 0.14
CA VAL A 9 19.65 7.00 0.35
C VAL A 9 20.32 5.64 0.56
N ALA A 10 19.75 4.79 1.41
CA ALA A 10 20.32 3.46 1.68
C ALA A 10 20.38 2.59 0.41
N LYS A 11 19.39 2.64 -0.46
CA LYS A 11 19.37 1.88 -1.72
C LYS A 11 20.50 2.24 -2.67
N GLU A 12 20.98 3.47 -2.65
CA GLU A 12 22.07 3.96 -3.51
C GLU A 12 23.46 3.62 -2.96
N VAL A 13 23.58 3.15 -1.71
CA VAL A 13 24.88 2.77 -1.14
C VAL A 13 25.38 1.47 -1.72
N GLU A 14 26.48 1.51 -2.43
CA GLU A 14 27.16 0.35 -3.01
C GLU A 14 28.66 0.43 -2.71
N LEU A 15 29.23 -0.67 -2.18
CA LEU A 15 30.62 -0.73 -1.79
C LEU A 15 31.40 -1.65 -2.74
N SER A 16 32.63 -1.25 -3.05
CA SER A 16 33.50 -2.00 -3.98
C SER A 16 33.99 -3.34 -3.41
N ASP A 17 34.12 -3.45 -2.11
CA ASP A 17 34.50 -4.71 -1.44
C ASP A 17 33.26 -5.61 -1.27
N PRO A 18 33.27 -6.86 -1.78
CA PRO A 18 32.10 -7.75 -1.72
C PRO A 18 31.64 -8.10 -0.30
N PHE A 19 32.58 -8.23 0.66
CA PHE A 19 32.22 -8.55 2.05
C PHE A 19 31.58 -7.34 2.73
N GLN A 20 32.15 -6.16 2.55
CA GLN A 20 31.57 -4.93 3.08
C GLN A 20 30.21 -4.65 2.42
N ASN A 21 30.08 -4.90 1.13
CA ASN A 21 28.83 -4.72 0.40
C ASN A 21 27.73 -5.68 0.90
N THR A 22 28.08 -6.91 1.28
CA THR A 22 27.14 -7.82 1.94
C THR A 22 26.58 -7.23 3.23
N GLY A 23 27.43 -6.61 4.06
CA GLY A 23 26.99 -5.86 5.25
C GLY A 23 26.07 -4.69 4.90
N ALA A 24 26.42 -3.92 3.87
CA ALA A 24 25.58 -2.81 3.40
C ALA A 24 24.20 -3.30 2.95
N GLN A 25 24.10 -4.44 2.23
CA GLN A 25 22.82 -5.01 1.83
C GLN A 25 21.94 -5.42 3.02
N LEU A 26 22.53 -5.96 4.10
CA LEU A 26 21.79 -6.27 5.32
C LEU A 26 21.21 -5.00 5.98
N VAL A 27 21.98 -3.90 6.01
CA VAL A 27 21.48 -2.62 6.54
C VAL A 27 20.40 -2.02 5.62
N LYS A 28 20.56 -2.13 4.30
CA LYS A 28 19.50 -1.74 3.34
C LYS A 28 18.18 -2.46 3.62
N SER A 29 18.24 -3.76 3.95
CA SER A 29 17.04 -4.54 4.25
C SER A 29 16.28 -4.03 5.47
N VAL A 30 16.99 -3.50 6.47
CA VAL A 30 16.37 -2.86 7.65
C VAL A 30 15.58 -1.62 7.25
N ALA A 31 16.21 -0.73 6.46
CA ALA A 31 15.54 0.48 5.99
C ALA A 31 14.34 0.16 5.11
N SER A 32 14.47 -0.79 4.17
CA SER A 32 13.38 -1.20 3.27
C SER A 32 12.21 -1.79 4.04
N LYS A 33 12.47 -2.73 4.95
CA LYS A 33 11.42 -3.33 5.77
C LYS A 33 10.68 -2.30 6.64
N THR A 34 11.41 -1.35 7.23
CA THR A 34 10.79 -0.26 7.99
C THR A 34 9.90 0.62 7.11
N GLY A 35 10.37 0.94 5.89
CA GLY A 35 9.59 1.69 4.91
C GLY A 35 8.31 0.95 4.48
N ASP A 36 8.39 -0.36 4.27
CA ASP A 36 7.25 -1.19 3.86
C ASP A 36 6.23 -1.36 4.99
N ASP A 37 6.70 -1.55 6.24
CA ASP A 37 5.82 -1.81 7.39
C ASP A 37 5.20 -0.53 7.98
N ALA A 38 5.95 0.59 8.01
CA ALA A 38 5.55 1.82 8.71
C ALA A 38 5.47 3.06 7.81
N GLY A 39 6.06 3.05 6.62
CA GLY A 39 6.12 4.19 5.72
C GLY A 39 7.04 5.33 6.15
N ASP A 40 7.58 5.29 7.36
CA ASP A 40 8.45 6.32 7.96
C ASP A 40 9.44 5.70 8.95
N GLY A 41 10.41 6.50 9.43
CA GLY A 41 11.38 6.07 10.43
C GLY A 41 12.56 5.25 9.88
N THR A 42 12.75 5.20 8.58
CA THR A 42 13.78 4.40 7.91
C THR A 42 15.19 4.79 8.33
N THR A 43 15.48 6.08 8.48
CA THR A 43 16.76 6.59 8.98
C THR A 43 16.98 6.21 10.44
N THR A 44 15.96 6.36 11.29
CA THR A 44 16.00 5.98 12.71
C THR A 44 16.29 4.49 12.86
N ALA A 45 15.60 3.64 12.11
CA ALA A 45 15.82 2.19 12.11
C ALA A 45 17.27 1.83 11.71
N THR A 46 17.83 2.52 10.72
CA THR A 46 19.21 2.31 10.26
C THR A 46 20.22 2.68 11.37
N VAL A 47 20.03 3.82 12.04
CA VAL A 47 20.88 4.25 13.16
C VAL A 47 20.79 3.31 14.35
N LEU A 48 19.58 2.82 14.67
CA LEU A 48 19.39 1.83 15.74
C LEU A 48 20.08 0.50 15.38
N ALA A 49 19.95 0.03 14.14
CA ALA A 49 20.63 -1.17 13.68
C ALA A 49 22.17 -1.03 13.82
N GLN A 50 22.74 0.09 13.40
CA GLN A 50 24.17 0.38 13.56
C GLN A 50 24.58 0.31 15.05
N SER A 51 23.81 0.93 15.93
CA SER A 51 24.10 0.96 17.36
C SER A 51 24.03 -0.44 17.98
N ILE A 52 22.97 -1.20 17.69
CA ILE A 52 22.78 -2.56 18.20
C ILE A 52 23.91 -3.48 17.71
N VAL A 53 24.24 -3.44 16.42
CA VAL A 53 25.32 -4.26 15.84
C VAL A 53 26.67 -3.86 16.43
N GLY A 54 26.96 -2.56 16.55
CA GLY A 54 28.21 -2.07 17.11
C GLY A 54 28.45 -2.51 18.55
N VAL A 55 27.42 -2.44 19.41
CA VAL A 55 27.51 -2.91 20.80
C VAL A 55 27.52 -4.45 20.85
N GLY A 56 26.70 -5.12 20.04
CA GLY A 56 26.64 -6.57 19.96
C GLY A 56 27.98 -7.18 19.54
N LEU A 57 28.63 -6.60 18.53
CA LEU A 57 29.92 -7.07 18.02
C LEU A 57 31.03 -6.98 19.09
N LYS A 58 31.05 -5.92 19.89
CA LYS A 58 31.99 -5.82 21.01
C LYS A 58 31.84 -6.96 22.02
N ASN A 59 30.59 -7.33 22.33
CA ASN A 59 30.30 -8.42 23.25
C ASN A 59 30.73 -9.78 22.67
N VAL A 60 30.42 -10.03 21.38
CA VAL A 60 30.82 -11.25 20.69
C VAL A 60 32.36 -11.37 20.63
N THR A 61 33.04 -10.28 20.30
CA THR A 61 34.53 -10.23 20.29
C THR A 61 35.12 -10.49 21.68
N ALA A 62 34.40 -10.11 22.72
CA ALA A 62 34.80 -10.39 24.12
C ALA A 62 34.45 -11.84 24.56
N GLY A 63 33.94 -12.70 23.68
CA GLY A 63 33.66 -14.09 23.93
C GLY A 63 32.20 -14.43 24.29
N ALA A 64 31.27 -13.49 24.19
CA ALA A 64 29.85 -13.77 24.39
C ALA A 64 29.30 -14.62 23.24
N ASN A 65 28.42 -15.58 23.59
CA ASN A 65 27.74 -16.42 22.59
C ASN A 65 26.74 -15.57 21.77
N PRO A 66 26.88 -15.51 20.41
CA PRO A 66 25.98 -14.72 19.57
C PRO A 66 24.51 -15.13 19.67
N MET A 67 24.23 -16.42 19.87
CA MET A 67 22.86 -16.93 20.01
C MET A 67 22.21 -16.52 21.32
N ASP A 68 22.99 -16.43 22.40
CA ASP A 68 22.52 -15.93 23.68
C ASP A 68 22.27 -14.43 23.62
N LEU A 69 23.16 -13.70 22.94
CA LEU A 69 22.98 -12.28 22.68
C LEU A 69 21.69 -12.04 21.88
N LYS A 70 21.46 -12.81 20.81
CA LYS A 70 20.22 -12.74 20.03
C LYS A 70 18.98 -12.96 20.90
N ARG A 71 18.98 -13.99 21.73
CA ARG A 71 17.87 -14.26 22.66
C ARG A 71 17.62 -13.09 23.63
N GLY A 72 18.70 -12.45 24.07
CA GLY A 72 18.63 -11.25 24.91
C GLY A 72 18.01 -10.07 24.17
N ILE A 73 18.42 -9.83 22.93
CA ILE A 73 17.87 -8.78 22.06
C ILE A 73 16.37 -9.02 21.82
N ASP A 74 15.96 -10.26 21.48
CA ASP A 74 14.54 -10.60 21.23
C ASP A 74 13.66 -10.27 22.46
N LYS A 75 14.13 -10.60 23.67
CA LYS A 75 13.44 -10.27 24.92
C LYS A 75 13.39 -8.77 25.17
N ALA A 76 14.48 -8.06 24.93
CA ALA A 76 14.55 -6.61 25.10
C ALA A 76 13.61 -5.92 24.13
N VAL A 77 13.58 -6.32 22.85
CA VAL A 77 12.67 -5.77 21.83
C VAL A 77 11.21 -5.94 22.25
N ALA A 78 10.81 -7.13 22.71
CA ALA A 78 9.46 -7.38 23.18
C ALA A 78 9.06 -6.39 24.31
N LYS A 79 9.96 -6.15 25.27
CA LYS A 79 9.71 -5.24 26.39
C LYS A 79 9.69 -3.77 25.95
N VAL A 80 10.57 -3.39 25.03
CA VAL A 80 10.62 -2.03 24.47
C VAL A 80 9.33 -1.73 23.69
N VAL A 81 8.86 -2.68 22.86
CA VAL A 81 7.61 -2.53 22.10
C VAL A 81 6.41 -2.38 23.02
N GLU A 82 6.34 -3.17 24.11
CA GLU A 82 5.30 -3.01 25.13
C GLU A 82 5.31 -1.62 25.75
N SER A 83 6.49 -1.11 26.10
CA SER A 83 6.66 0.24 26.68
C SER A 83 6.27 1.34 25.69
N ILE A 84 6.67 1.22 24.42
CA ILE A 84 6.29 2.18 23.38
C ILE A 84 4.78 2.21 23.19
N LYS A 85 4.12 1.03 23.13
CA LYS A 85 2.65 0.96 23.02
C LYS A 85 1.95 1.61 24.21
N ALA A 86 2.49 1.50 25.41
CA ALA A 86 1.92 2.13 26.60
C ALA A 86 2.08 3.66 26.60
N GLN A 87 3.07 4.20 25.87
CA GLN A 87 3.31 5.64 25.74
C GLN A 87 2.64 6.24 24.49
N ALA A 88 2.17 5.40 23.59
CA ALA A 88 1.59 5.84 22.33
C ALA A 88 0.25 6.56 22.58
N GLU A 89 0.08 7.70 21.97
CA GLU A 89 -1.18 8.43 21.95
C GLU A 89 -1.92 8.17 20.63
N THR A 90 -3.22 7.88 20.75
CA THR A 90 -4.06 7.70 19.57
C THR A 90 -4.32 9.04 18.89
N VAL A 91 -4.09 9.11 17.59
CA VAL A 91 -4.36 10.30 16.79
C VAL A 91 -5.87 10.48 16.58
N GLY A 92 -6.60 9.40 16.29
CA GLY A 92 -8.05 9.41 16.09
C GLY A 92 -8.48 10.39 14.99
N ASP A 93 -9.54 11.15 15.27
CA ASP A 93 -10.09 12.15 14.36
C ASP A 93 -9.56 13.58 14.65
N ASN A 94 -8.43 13.69 15.34
CA ASN A 94 -7.81 14.98 15.64
C ASN A 94 -6.93 15.43 14.46
N TYR A 95 -7.47 16.30 13.62
CA TYR A 95 -6.79 16.80 12.44
C TYR A 95 -5.55 17.65 12.75
N ASP A 96 -5.46 18.27 13.92
CA ASP A 96 -4.24 18.98 14.33
C ASP A 96 -3.10 18.00 14.61
N LYS A 97 -3.39 16.85 15.23
CA LYS A 97 -2.42 15.76 15.39
C LYS A 97 -2.03 15.15 14.04
N ILE A 98 -2.99 14.99 13.11
CA ILE A 98 -2.69 14.53 11.74
C ILE A 98 -1.74 15.49 11.04
N GLU A 99 -1.98 16.81 11.15
CA GLU A 99 -1.09 17.84 10.59
C GLU A 99 0.32 17.77 11.19
N GLN A 100 0.43 17.59 12.50
CA GLN A 100 1.71 17.45 13.19
C GLN A 100 2.47 16.21 12.72
N VAL A 101 1.82 15.05 12.63
CA VAL A 101 2.43 13.81 12.14
C VAL A 101 2.86 13.96 10.69
N ALA A 102 2.00 14.51 9.83
CA ALA A 102 2.32 14.74 8.43
C ALA A 102 3.47 15.74 8.25
N THR A 103 3.54 16.78 9.08
CA THR A 103 4.66 17.74 9.11
C THR A 103 5.97 17.05 9.45
N ILE A 104 5.98 16.18 10.45
CA ILE A 104 7.20 15.44 10.83
C ILE A 104 7.61 14.48 9.71
N SER A 105 6.69 13.73 9.14
CA SER A 105 6.95 12.82 8.02
C SER A 105 7.44 13.56 6.77
N ALA A 106 6.98 14.79 6.56
CA ALA A 106 7.48 15.69 5.51
C ALA A 106 8.80 16.39 5.89
N ASN A 107 9.52 15.88 6.87
CA ASN A 107 10.80 16.41 7.35
C ASN A 107 10.70 17.86 7.88
N ASN A 108 9.71 18.09 8.74
CA ASN A 108 9.35 19.37 9.34
C ASN A 108 8.91 20.45 8.33
N ASP A 109 8.28 20.04 7.23
CA ASP A 109 7.64 20.98 6.31
C ASP A 109 6.16 21.20 6.67
N PRO A 110 5.80 22.33 7.29
CA PRO A 110 4.43 22.59 7.72
C PRO A 110 3.48 22.84 6.54
N VAL A 111 3.98 23.21 5.38
CA VAL A 111 3.15 23.44 4.19
C VAL A 111 2.63 22.10 3.69
N ILE A 112 3.51 21.11 3.58
CA ILE A 112 3.14 19.74 3.19
C ILE A 112 2.25 19.13 4.27
N GLY A 113 2.59 19.28 5.55
CA GLY A 113 1.80 18.78 6.67
C GLY A 113 0.35 19.28 6.63
N LYS A 114 0.16 20.55 6.39
CA LYS A 114 -1.16 21.17 6.25
C LYS A 114 -1.92 20.66 5.02
N LEU A 115 -1.25 20.54 3.88
CA LEU A 115 -1.85 19.99 2.66
C LEU A 115 -2.39 18.57 2.86
N ILE A 116 -1.62 17.71 3.53
CA ILE A 116 -2.04 16.34 3.87
C ILE A 116 -3.24 16.35 4.82
N ALA A 117 -3.20 17.18 5.88
CA ALA A 117 -4.30 17.30 6.82
C ALA A 117 -5.59 17.81 6.16
N ASP A 118 -5.48 18.78 5.25
CA ASP A 118 -6.61 19.30 4.48
C ASP A 118 -7.16 18.24 3.49
N ALA A 119 -6.29 17.42 2.89
CA ALA A 119 -6.72 16.29 2.08
C ALA A 119 -7.47 15.25 2.93
N MET A 120 -6.94 14.88 4.10
CA MET A 120 -7.59 13.95 5.04
C MET A 120 -8.97 14.44 5.51
N ARG A 121 -9.12 15.75 5.74
CA ARG A 121 -10.44 16.33 6.09
C ARG A 121 -11.48 16.13 4.99
N LYS A 122 -11.05 16.12 3.71
CA LYS A 122 -11.95 15.97 2.56
C LYS A 122 -12.32 14.51 2.27
N VAL A 123 -11.37 13.59 2.44
CA VAL A 123 -11.57 12.18 2.10
C VAL A 123 -11.92 11.30 3.31
N SER A 124 -11.90 11.85 4.52
CA SER A 124 -12.00 11.13 5.79
C SER A 124 -10.85 10.14 6.01
N LYS A 125 -10.84 9.46 7.17
CA LYS A 125 -9.74 8.54 7.55
C LYS A 125 -9.68 7.25 6.73
N ASP A 126 -10.76 6.89 6.07
CA ASP A 126 -10.83 5.71 5.20
C ASP A 126 -10.46 6.04 3.74
N GLY A 127 -10.19 7.32 3.46
CA GLY A 127 -9.79 7.77 2.13
C GLY A 127 -8.34 7.49 1.82
N VAL A 128 -8.05 7.23 0.56
CA VAL A 128 -6.69 7.02 0.05
C VAL A 128 -6.12 8.34 -0.44
N ILE A 129 -4.92 8.68 0.01
CA ILE A 129 -4.16 9.83 -0.47
C ILE A 129 -3.02 9.31 -1.34
N THR A 130 -2.99 9.74 -2.59
CA THR A 130 -1.89 9.49 -3.52
C THR A 130 -1.14 10.78 -3.80
N ILE A 131 0.16 10.69 -4.03
CA ILE A 131 1.02 11.80 -4.39
C ILE A 131 1.52 11.55 -5.80
N GLU A 132 1.26 12.49 -6.69
CA GLU A 132 1.67 12.42 -8.09
C GLU A 132 2.45 13.68 -8.48
N GLU A 133 3.33 13.54 -9.46
CA GLU A 133 4.08 14.67 -10.00
C GLU A 133 3.14 15.59 -10.81
N ALA A 134 3.08 16.85 -10.42
CA ALA A 134 2.25 17.83 -11.10
C ALA A 134 2.85 18.20 -12.48
N LYS A 135 1.97 18.48 -13.45
CA LYS A 135 2.40 19.02 -14.76
C LYS A 135 2.79 20.50 -14.69
N GLY A 136 2.41 21.20 -13.62
CA GLY A 136 2.70 22.60 -13.35
C GLY A 136 3.69 22.79 -12.21
N THR A 137 3.93 24.07 -11.86
CA THR A 137 4.83 24.46 -10.77
C THR A 137 4.16 24.48 -9.40
N ASP A 138 2.84 24.47 -9.35
CA ASP A 138 2.06 24.65 -8.13
C ASP A 138 1.61 23.28 -7.57
N THR A 139 1.71 23.13 -6.24
CA THR A 139 1.17 21.98 -5.55
C THR A 139 -0.32 22.17 -5.34
N THR A 140 -1.12 21.25 -5.84
CA THR A 140 -2.59 21.30 -5.77
C THR A 140 -3.17 20.02 -5.15
N ILE A 141 -4.33 20.15 -4.50
CA ILE A 141 -5.11 19.00 -3.98
C ILE A 141 -6.27 18.75 -4.94
N GLY A 142 -6.23 17.60 -5.62
CA GLY A 142 -7.38 17.06 -6.35
C GLY A 142 -8.17 16.12 -5.43
N VAL A 143 -9.49 16.24 -5.41
CA VAL A 143 -10.36 15.30 -4.68
C VAL A 143 -11.25 14.60 -5.68
N VAL A 144 -11.26 13.27 -5.61
CA VAL A 144 -12.14 12.42 -6.41
C VAL A 144 -13.07 11.69 -5.45
N GLU A 145 -14.37 11.80 -5.68
CA GLU A 145 -15.34 11.01 -4.92
C GLU A 145 -15.33 9.59 -5.48
N GLY A 146 -14.78 8.65 -4.71
CA GLY A 146 -14.61 7.26 -5.10
C GLY A 146 -13.16 6.79 -5.00
N MET A 147 -12.80 5.81 -5.81
CA MET A 147 -11.46 5.24 -5.86
C MET A 147 -10.91 5.33 -7.29
N GLN A 148 -9.67 5.80 -7.43
CA GLN A 148 -8.96 5.80 -8.70
C GLN A 148 -8.21 4.48 -8.88
N PHE A 149 -8.41 3.84 -10.05
CA PHE A 149 -7.73 2.60 -10.42
C PHE A 149 -6.61 2.91 -11.42
N ASP A 150 -5.47 2.22 -11.29
CA ASP A 150 -4.35 2.31 -12.25
C ASP A 150 -4.74 1.83 -13.64
N ARG A 151 -5.67 0.86 -13.69
CA ARG A 151 -6.30 0.35 -14.89
C ARG A 151 -7.81 0.38 -14.70
N GLY A 152 -8.52 0.77 -15.72
CA GLY A 152 -9.98 0.75 -15.75
C GLY A 152 -10.55 -0.67 -15.89
N TYR A 153 -11.70 -0.77 -16.54
CA TYR A 153 -12.35 -2.05 -16.83
C TYR A 153 -11.45 -2.95 -17.70
N LEU A 154 -11.52 -4.26 -17.45
CA LEU A 154 -10.69 -5.26 -18.13
C LEU A 154 -11.06 -5.47 -19.61
N SER A 155 -12.22 -5.00 -20.04
CA SER A 155 -12.69 -5.08 -21.42
C SER A 155 -13.51 -3.84 -21.76
N ALA A 156 -13.27 -3.25 -22.94
CA ALA A 156 -14.07 -2.14 -23.47
C ALA A 156 -15.53 -2.53 -23.69
N TYR A 157 -15.82 -3.81 -23.78
CA TYR A 157 -17.19 -4.31 -23.90
C TYR A 157 -18.02 -4.17 -22.61
N PHE A 158 -17.42 -3.78 -21.48
CA PHE A 158 -18.17 -3.47 -20.25
C PHE A 158 -18.75 -2.05 -20.24
N VAL A 159 -18.39 -1.22 -21.20
CA VAL A 159 -18.88 0.15 -21.34
C VAL A 159 -20.39 0.18 -21.56
N THR A 160 -21.11 1.00 -20.82
CA THR A 160 -22.56 1.22 -20.97
C THR A 160 -22.85 2.44 -21.83
N ASP A 161 -22.00 3.46 -21.79
CA ASP A 161 -22.01 4.65 -22.62
C ASP A 161 -20.78 4.69 -23.51
N THR A 162 -20.95 4.37 -24.78
CA THR A 162 -19.85 4.28 -25.75
C THR A 162 -19.31 5.63 -26.20
N GLU A 163 -20.10 6.71 -26.06
CA GLU A 163 -19.65 8.05 -26.43
C GLU A 163 -18.69 8.60 -25.39
N LYS A 164 -19.00 8.39 -24.10
CA LYS A 164 -18.17 8.83 -22.98
C LYS A 164 -17.16 7.77 -22.53
N MET A 165 -17.26 6.57 -23.05
CA MET A 165 -16.46 5.41 -22.61
C MET A 165 -16.61 5.16 -21.11
N GLU A 166 -17.83 5.26 -20.60
CA GLU A 166 -18.16 5.08 -19.19
C GLU A 166 -18.97 3.79 -18.97
N CYS A 167 -18.79 3.19 -17.80
CA CYS A 167 -19.62 2.09 -17.31
C CYS A 167 -20.42 2.57 -16.09
N VAL A 168 -21.68 2.92 -16.33
CA VAL A 168 -22.59 3.39 -15.27
C VAL A 168 -23.43 2.22 -14.78
N MET A 169 -23.41 2.02 -13.46
CA MET A 169 -24.18 0.96 -12.80
C MET A 169 -24.92 1.54 -11.59
N GLU A 170 -26.24 1.39 -11.57
CA GLU A 170 -27.06 1.85 -10.45
C GLU A 170 -27.22 0.73 -9.42
N HIS A 171 -26.90 1.02 -8.17
CA HIS A 171 -26.98 0.09 -7.04
C HIS A 171 -26.34 -1.29 -7.29
N PRO A 172 -25.08 -1.37 -7.77
CA PRO A 172 -24.44 -2.63 -8.07
C PRO A 172 -24.16 -3.45 -6.82
N TYR A 173 -24.12 -4.77 -6.97
CA TYR A 173 -23.39 -5.61 -6.05
C TYR A 173 -21.88 -5.44 -6.31
N ILE A 174 -21.08 -5.47 -5.26
CA ILE A 174 -19.62 -5.39 -5.36
C ILE A 174 -19.04 -6.71 -4.87
N LEU A 175 -18.30 -7.37 -5.74
CA LEU A 175 -17.53 -8.55 -5.41
C LEU A 175 -16.05 -8.18 -5.35
N ILE A 176 -15.44 -8.34 -4.19
CA ILE A 176 -14.01 -8.16 -3.97
C ILE A 176 -13.38 -9.54 -3.82
N TYR A 177 -12.34 -9.83 -4.60
CA TYR A 177 -11.67 -11.11 -4.60
C TYR A 177 -10.15 -10.94 -4.68
N ASP A 178 -9.44 -11.50 -3.71
CA ASP A 178 -7.99 -11.34 -3.51
C ASP A 178 -7.13 -12.20 -4.44
N LYS A 179 -7.76 -12.97 -5.34
CA LYS A 179 -7.09 -13.88 -6.26
C LYS A 179 -7.51 -13.63 -7.70
N LYS A 180 -6.83 -14.33 -8.60
CA LYS A 180 -7.17 -14.36 -10.01
C LYS A 180 -8.41 -15.23 -10.27
N ILE A 181 -9.33 -14.73 -11.08
CA ILE A 181 -10.49 -15.47 -11.52
C ILE A 181 -10.15 -16.21 -12.82
N SER A 182 -9.92 -17.51 -12.71
CA SER A 182 -9.58 -18.36 -13.86
C SER A 182 -10.73 -19.23 -14.30
N ASN A 183 -11.55 -19.71 -13.36
CA ASN A 183 -12.64 -20.65 -13.61
C ASN A 183 -13.98 -20.04 -13.20
N LEU A 184 -14.87 -19.86 -14.18
CA LEU A 184 -16.20 -19.31 -13.92
C LEU A 184 -17.11 -20.23 -13.12
N LYS A 185 -16.85 -21.54 -13.10
CA LYS A 185 -17.67 -22.49 -12.32
C LYS A 185 -17.63 -22.19 -10.82
N ASP A 186 -16.48 -21.70 -10.34
CA ASP A 186 -16.31 -21.34 -8.93
C ASP A 186 -17.08 -20.05 -8.58
N PHE A 187 -17.42 -19.26 -9.58
CA PHE A 187 -18.17 -18.00 -9.46
C PHE A 187 -19.66 -18.12 -9.72
N LEU A 188 -20.15 -19.25 -10.28
CA LEU A 188 -21.57 -19.45 -10.55
C LEU A 188 -22.46 -19.21 -9.32
N PRO A 189 -22.09 -19.65 -8.10
CA PRO A 189 -22.92 -19.40 -6.92
C PRO A 189 -23.11 -17.92 -6.59
N ILE A 190 -22.22 -17.04 -7.09
CA ILE A 190 -22.30 -15.59 -6.89
C ILE A 190 -22.98 -14.92 -8.07
N LEU A 191 -22.71 -15.42 -9.29
CA LEU A 191 -23.28 -14.87 -10.51
C LEU A 191 -24.78 -15.14 -10.63
N GLU A 192 -25.24 -16.35 -10.27
CA GLU A 192 -26.65 -16.73 -10.36
C GLU A 192 -27.59 -15.83 -9.54
N PRO A 193 -27.31 -15.53 -8.24
CA PRO A 193 -28.12 -14.59 -7.47
C PRO A 193 -28.09 -13.17 -8.04
N ALA A 194 -26.96 -12.72 -8.57
CA ALA A 194 -26.85 -11.40 -9.19
C ALA A 194 -27.73 -11.30 -10.44
N VAL A 195 -27.72 -12.33 -11.29
CA VAL A 195 -28.60 -12.42 -12.48
C VAL A 195 -30.07 -12.45 -12.08
N GLN A 196 -30.42 -13.29 -11.09
CA GLN A 196 -31.81 -13.42 -10.62
C GLN A 196 -32.34 -12.12 -10.00
N SER A 197 -31.51 -11.35 -9.32
CA SER A 197 -31.92 -10.07 -8.75
C SER A 197 -32.06 -8.95 -9.79
N GLY A 198 -31.52 -9.14 -11.01
CA GLY A 198 -31.47 -8.12 -12.08
C GLY A 198 -30.54 -6.94 -11.76
N ARG A 199 -29.83 -6.97 -10.63
CA ARG A 199 -28.88 -5.91 -10.22
C ARG A 199 -27.55 -6.09 -10.94
N PRO A 200 -26.88 -4.98 -11.26
CA PRO A 200 -25.52 -5.03 -11.80
C PRO A 200 -24.53 -5.61 -10.80
N LEU A 201 -23.45 -6.20 -11.30
CA LEU A 201 -22.34 -6.73 -10.50
C LEU A 201 -21.03 -6.06 -10.93
N LEU A 202 -20.36 -5.40 -9.99
CA LEU A 202 -18.98 -4.93 -10.13
C LEU A 202 -18.03 -5.96 -9.51
N VAL A 203 -17.12 -6.48 -10.31
CA VAL A 203 -16.10 -7.42 -9.85
C VAL A 203 -14.76 -6.69 -9.75
N ILE A 204 -14.16 -6.70 -8.58
CA ILE A 204 -12.82 -6.17 -8.28
C ILE A 204 -11.95 -7.36 -7.90
N ALA A 205 -11.02 -7.77 -8.78
CA ALA A 205 -10.19 -8.94 -8.55
C ALA A 205 -8.71 -8.66 -8.86
N GLU A 206 -7.81 -9.53 -8.38
CA GLU A 206 -6.40 -9.45 -8.74
C GLU A 206 -6.22 -9.45 -10.26
N ASP A 207 -6.90 -10.35 -10.94
CA ASP A 207 -7.01 -10.42 -12.40
C ASP A 207 -8.21 -11.30 -12.79
N VAL A 208 -8.61 -11.25 -14.08
CA VAL A 208 -9.60 -12.16 -14.66
C VAL A 208 -8.99 -12.78 -15.91
N ASP A 209 -8.89 -14.10 -15.94
CA ASP A 209 -8.30 -14.81 -17.08
C ASP A 209 -9.13 -14.66 -18.35
N SER A 210 -8.48 -14.79 -19.49
CA SER A 210 -9.07 -14.59 -20.81
C SER A 210 -10.34 -15.42 -21.04
N GLU A 211 -10.39 -16.67 -20.56
CA GLU A 211 -11.55 -17.55 -20.69
C GLU A 211 -12.74 -17.06 -19.84
N ALA A 212 -12.46 -16.74 -18.57
CA ALA A 212 -13.46 -16.18 -17.67
C ALA A 212 -13.95 -14.82 -18.17
N LEU A 213 -13.03 -13.94 -18.58
CA LEU A 213 -13.35 -12.62 -19.13
C LEU A 213 -14.22 -12.73 -20.37
N THR A 214 -13.88 -13.62 -21.32
CA THR A 214 -14.66 -13.85 -22.55
C THR A 214 -16.08 -14.26 -22.22
N THR A 215 -16.26 -15.17 -21.27
CA THR A 215 -17.60 -15.63 -20.89
C THR A 215 -18.42 -14.52 -20.23
N LEU A 216 -17.81 -13.69 -19.36
CA LEU A 216 -18.48 -12.53 -18.77
C LEU A 216 -18.91 -11.53 -19.85
N VAL A 217 -18.03 -11.23 -20.80
CA VAL A 217 -18.30 -10.32 -21.91
C VAL A 217 -19.44 -10.86 -22.80
N VAL A 218 -19.39 -12.14 -23.17
CA VAL A 218 -20.43 -12.75 -24.03
C VAL A 218 -21.82 -12.70 -23.35
N ASN A 219 -21.89 -13.03 -22.06
CA ASN A 219 -23.18 -12.99 -21.33
C ASN A 219 -23.68 -11.55 -21.15
N ARG A 220 -22.78 -10.58 -20.99
CA ARG A 220 -23.14 -9.17 -20.99
C ARG A 220 -23.68 -8.70 -22.33
N LEU A 221 -23.02 -9.03 -23.44
CA LEU A 221 -23.45 -8.66 -24.79
C LEU A 221 -24.81 -9.30 -25.14
N ARG A 222 -25.10 -10.49 -24.62
CA ARG A 222 -26.42 -11.14 -24.73
C ARG A 222 -27.51 -10.53 -23.85
N GLY A 223 -27.16 -9.54 -23.01
CA GLY A 223 -28.08 -8.91 -22.09
C GLY A 223 -28.49 -9.76 -20.88
N GLN A 224 -27.85 -10.90 -20.69
CA GLN A 224 -28.16 -11.82 -19.60
C GLN A 224 -27.51 -11.40 -18.26
N LEU A 225 -26.42 -10.66 -18.30
CA LEU A 225 -25.66 -10.25 -17.14
C LEU A 225 -25.24 -8.78 -17.24
N LYS A 226 -25.61 -7.98 -16.26
CA LYS A 226 -25.13 -6.61 -16.13
C LYS A 226 -23.85 -6.64 -15.26
N ILE A 227 -22.69 -6.66 -15.88
CA ILE A 227 -21.41 -6.82 -15.17
C ILE A 227 -20.33 -5.89 -15.70
N CYS A 228 -19.46 -5.46 -14.80
CA CYS A 228 -18.17 -4.87 -15.10
C CYS A 228 -17.10 -5.53 -14.24
N ALA A 229 -15.97 -5.83 -14.82
CA ALA A 229 -14.81 -6.34 -14.09
C ALA A 229 -13.64 -5.38 -14.22
N VAL A 230 -13.04 -5.06 -13.08
CA VAL A 230 -11.86 -4.20 -12.96
C VAL A 230 -10.75 -4.95 -12.23
N LYS A 231 -9.52 -4.60 -12.56
CA LYS A 231 -8.35 -5.11 -11.86
C LYS A 231 -8.18 -4.33 -10.57
N ALA A 232 -7.98 -5.04 -9.44
CA ALA A 232 -7.71 -4.41 -8.16
C ALA A 232 -6.52 -3.47 -8.24
N PRO A 233 -6.57 -2.29 -7.57
CA PRO A 233 -5.49 -1.32 -7.58
C PRO A 233 -4.24 -1.83 -6.86
N GLY A 234 -3.10 -1.18 -7.09
CA GLY A 234 -1.82 -1.54 -6.49
C GLY A 234 -1.01 -2.57 -7.29
N PHE A 235 0.22 -2.80 -6.83
CA PHE A 235 1.17 -3.70 -7.47
C PHE A 235 1.69 -4.74 -6.47
N GLY A 236 1.94 -5.97 -6.95
CA GLY A 236 2.47 -7.06 -6.14
C GLY A 236 1.59 -7.38 -4.94
N ASP A 237 2.20 -7.54 -3.77
CA ASP A 237 1.48 -7.92 -2.55
C ASP A 237 0.53 -6.82 -2.03
N ARG A 238 0.78 -5.55 -2.36
CA ARG A 238 -0.14 -4.45 -2.03
C ARG A 238 -1.51 -4.56 -2.71
N ARG A 239 -1.62 -5.34 -3.78
CA ARG A 239 -2.91 -5.57 -4.45
C ARG A 239 -3.83 -6.49 -3.66
N LYS A 240 -3.29 -7.31 -2.78
CA LYS A 240 -4.06 -8.24 -1.94
C LYS A 240 -4.56 -7.59 -0.65
N ALA A 241 -3.95 -6.50 -0.22
CA ALA A 241 -4.36 -5.68 0.92
C ALA A 241 -5.46 -4.69 0.52
#